data_0eb2ea8ba055d9e8773d11911aa669e1
#
_entry.id   0eb2ea8ba055d9e8773d11911aa669e1
#
_cell.length_a   1.000
_cell.length_b   1.000
_cell.length_c   1.000
_cell.angle_alpha   90.00
_cell.angle_beta   90.00
_cell.angle_gamma   90.00
#
_symmetry.space_group_name_H-M   'P 1'
#
loop_
_entity.id
_entity.type
_entity.pdbx_description
1 polymer ?
#
loop_
_entity_poly.entity_id
_entity_poly.type
_entity_poly.pdbx_seq_one_letter_code
_entity_poly.pdbx_strand_id
1 'polypeptide(L)'
;MSNVSARRFGLSLVAAAGLVAILAGPAQAQDDPNPGAITISGATDFTNAYMFRGIRQETESLIMWPYFDLGLALYSGDGGLKSVGVNIGTWNSLHKGPSGSDGPSGKLWYESDFYATLGFGFGGGVSAGATWTSYTSPNNMFSTVKEIAFKVSVDDSSHLGKAAVHPYALLGFEVDVNGVGQGQADAGGNAGKYLELGVAPGYSGSRASVSVPIKVGLSAGDYYEINVGTVARPVWDDKTFGYFSIAGVVTVPFTSKPTNFGTWNVHGGVEFQKYGGTLKDLNRSFGLDDDHKVIVSGGIGFTY
;
A
#
# COMPACT_ATOMS: atom_id res chain seq x y z
N MET A 1 2.00 -26.37 35.68
CA MET A 1 1.75 -26.37 34.22
C MET A 1 1.10 -25.02 33.92
N SER A 2 1.90 -24.04 33.56
CA SER A 2 1.46 -22.66 33.31
C SER A 2 1.19 -22.51 31.83
N ASN A 3 -0.07 -22.24 31.47
CA ASN A 3 -0.45 -21.87 30.11
C ASN A 3 0.14 -20.52 29.77
N VAL A 4 1.21 -20.51 28.99
CA VAL A 4 1.74 -19.29 28.35
C VAL A 4 0.87 -19.01 27.12
N SER A 5 -0.08 -18.10 27.29
CA SER A 5 -0.84 -17.54 26.18
C SER A 5 0.12 -16.69 25.33
N ALA A 6 0.59 -17.24 24.23
CA ALA A 6 1.38 -16.50 23.24
C ALA A 6 0.49 -15.43 22.58
N ARG A 7 0.63 -14.18 22.98
CA ARG A 7 0.04 -13.03 22.27
C ARG A 7 0.76 -12.88 20.93
N ARG A 8 0.09 -13.27 19.87
CA ARG A 8 0.57 -13.10 18.51
C ARG A 8 0.15 -11.72 18.02
N PHE A 9 1.14 -10.89 17.71
CA PHE A 9 0.94 -9.66 16.94
C PHE A 9 0.94 -10.04 15.46
N GLY A 10 -0.22 -9.92 14.81
CA GLY A 10 -0.30 -10.02 13.36
C GLY A 10 0.45 -8.87 12.72
N LEU A 11 1.65 -9.10 12.21
CA LEU A 11 2.36 -8.18 11.34
C LEU A 11 1.71 -8.24 9.94
N SER A 12 0.67 -7.43 9.73
CA SER A 12 0.22 -7.13 8.38
C SER A 12 1.04 -5.98 7.84
N LEU A 13 2.27 -6.26 7.38
CA LEU A 13 3.02 -5.34 6.53
C LEU A 13 2.46 -5.47 5.12
N VAL A 14 1.50 -4.64 4.78
CA VAL A 14 1.01 -4.54 3.41
C VAL A 14 2.05 -3.80 2.60
N ALA A 15 2.55 -4.43 1.53
CA ALA A 15 3.35 -3.76 0.52
C ALA A 15 2.58 -2.53 0.00
N ALA A 16 3.29 -1.43 -0.16
CA ALA A 16 2.72 -0.16 -0.59
C ALA A 16 2.50 -0.15 -2.11
N ALA A 17 1.59 -0.93 -2.59
CA ALA A 17 0.87 -0.58 -3.80
C ALA A 17 -0.21 0.41 -3.32
N GLY A 18 -0.23 1.62 -3.86
CA GLY A 18 -1.04 2.75 -3.39
C GLY A 18 -2.48 2.40 -3.09
N LEU A 19 -2.72 1.90 -1.90
CA LEU A 19 -4.03 1.57 -1.41
C LEU A 19 -4.14 1.88 0.06
N VAL A 20 -5.30 2.24 0.42
CA VAL A 20 -5.81 2.27 1.77
C VAL A 20 -5.20 1.12 2.53
N ALA A 21 -4.15 1.40 3.32
CA ALA A 21 -3.64 0.44 4.26
C ALA A 21 -4.83 0.09 5.16
N ILE A 22 -5.43 -1.08 4.95
CA ILE A 22 -6.35 -1.64 5.91
C ILE A 22 -5.47 -1.92 7.12
N LEU A 23 -5.38 -0.93 8.00
CA LEU A 23 -4.83 -1.14 9.31
C LEU A 23 -5.82 -2.07 10.00
N ALA A 24 -5.50 -3.34 10.02
CA ALA A 24 -6.08 -4.20 11.02
C ALA A 24 -5.69 -3.56 12.35
N GLY A 25 -6.60 -2.79 12.94
CA GLY A 25 -6.50 -2.38 14.32
C GLY A 25 -6.33 -3.65 15.17
N PRO A 26 -5.87 -3.54 16.43
CA PRO A 26 -5.66 -4.71 17.27
C PRO A 26 -6.98 -5.49 17.32
N ALA A 27 -7.04 -6.60 16.59
CA ALA A 27 -8.14 -7.53 16.69
C ALA A 27 -8.18 -7.97 18.15
N GLN A 28 -9.32 -7.75 18.80
CA GLN A 28 -9.55 -8.39 20.11
C GLN A 28 -9.29 -9.87 19.92
N ALA A 29 -8.58 -10.48 20.88
CA ALA A 29 -8.17 -11.88 20.82
C ALA A 29 -9.37 -12.78 20.48
N GLN A 30 -9.50 -13.03 19.22
CA GLN A 30 -10.40 -14.03 18.63
C GLN A 30 -9.59 -15.31 18.55
N ASP A 31 -10.20 -16.43 18.82
CA ASP A 31 -9.52 -17.71 18.63
C ASP A 31 -9.03 -17.79 17.19
N ASP A 32 -7.69 -17.85 17.01
CA ASP A 32 -7.06 -17.87 15.70
C ASP A 32 -7.46 -19.19 15.00
N PRO A 33 -8.14 -19.14 13.84
CA PRO A 33 -8.52 -20.36 13.13
C PRO A 33 -7.31 -21.14 12.61
N ASN A 34 -6.16 -20.46 12.51
CA ASN A 34 -4.88 -21.04 12.07
C ASN A 34 -3.78 -20.69 13.09
N PRO A 35 -3.63 -21.46 14.17
CA PRO A 35 -2.60 -21.21 15.19
C PRO A 35 -1.17 -21.56 14.72
N GLY A 36 -0.99 -21.91 13.44
CA GLY A 36 0.29 -22.23 12.83
C GLY A 36 1.21 -21.02 12.62
N ALA A 37 2.35 -21.27 11.99
CA ALA A 37 3.30 -20.23 11.61
C ALA A 37 2.99 -19.59 10.23
N ILE A 38 1.94 -20.07 9.58
CA ILE A 38 1.54 -19.66 8.22
C ILE A 38 0.23 -18.88 8.33
N THR A 39 0.16 -17.73 7.69
CA THR A 39 -1.06 -16.94 7.52
C THR A 39 -1.32 -16.75 6.03
N ILE A 40 -2.56 -16.93 5.62
CA ILE A 40 -2.99 -16.67 4.24
C ILE A 40 -4.01 -15.55 4.28
N SER A 41 -3.79 -14.51 3.48
CA SER A 41 -4.76 -13.42 3.35
C SER A 41 -4.94 -12.98 1.91
N GLY A 42 -6.05 -12.32 1.63
CA GLY A 42 -6.32 -11.76 0.35
C GLY A 42 -7.57 -10.90 0.37
N ALA A 43 -7.73 -10.09 -0.66
CA ALA A 43 -8.95 -9.35 -0.90
C ALA A 43 -9.15 -9.09 -2.39
N THR A 44 -10.35 -8.61 -2.71
CA THR A 44 -10.64 -7.99 -3.99
C THR A 44 -11.36 -6.68 -3.72
N ASP A 45 -10.73 -5.57 -4.14
CA ASP A 45 -11.26 -4.23 -4.04
C ASP A 45 -11.77 -3.74 -5.39
N PHE A 46 -12.78 -2.89 -5.37
CA PHE A 46 -13.28 -2.15 -6.51
C PHE A 46 -13.14 -0.66 -6.23
N THR A 47 -12.67 0.09 -7.21
CA THR A 47 -12.46 1.53 -7.08
C THR A 47 -12.78 2.27 -8.37
N ASN A 48 -13.08 3.57 -8.24
CA ASN A 48 -13.34 4.46 -9.38
C ASN A 48 -12.08 5.16 -9.92
N ALA A 49 -10.93 5.01 -9.26
CA ALA A 49 -9.68 5.60 -9.72
C ALA A 49 -8.48 4.83 -9.15
N TYR A 50 -7.45 4.70 -9.96
CA TYR A 50 -6.14 4.20 -9.55
C TYR A 50 -5.11 5.33 -9.63
N MET A 51 -4.66 5.76 -8.45
CA MET A 51 -3.63 6.77 -8.27
C MET A 51 -2.48 6.14 -7.49
N PHE A 52 -1.42 5.69 -8.17
CA PHE A 52 -0.25 5.14 -7.53
C PHE A 52 0.64 6.25 -6.99
N ARG A 53 0.75 6.39 -5.67
CA ARG A 53 1.51 7.48 -5.01
C ARG A 53 1.15 8.87 -5.57
N GLY A 54 -0.13 9.07 -5.85
CA GLY A 54 -0.62 10.29 -6.48
C GLY A 54 -0.45 10.37 -8.00
N ILE A 55 0.23 9.42 -8.65
CA ILE A 55 0.39 9.36 -10.11
C ILE A 55 -0.83 8.66 -10.71
N ARG A 56 -1.47 9.32 -11.67
CA ARG A 56 -2.62 8.74 -12.37
C ARG A 56 -2.22 7.49 -13.15
N GLN A 57 -2.92 6.39 -12.88
CA GLN A 57 -2.86 5.18 -13.66
C GLN A 57 -4.15 5.00 -14.48
N GLU A 58 -5.33 5.07 -13.83
CA GLU A 58 -6.63 4.98 -14.47
C GLU A 58 -7.68 5.78 -13.68
N THR A 59 -8.58 6.50 -14.36
CA THR A 59 -9.64 7.31 -13.71
C THR A 59 -10.97 7.31 -14.45
N GLU A 60 -11.09 6.51 -15.51
CA GLU A 60 -12.25 6.53 -16.41
C GLU A 60 -13.07 5.23 -16.39
N SER A 61 -12.63 4.24 -15.61
CA SER A 61 -13.31 2.94 -15.54
C SER A 61 -13.43 2.42 -14.11
N LEU A 62 -14.26 1.38 -13.94
CA LEU A 62 -14.24 0.58 -12.73
C LEU A 62 -12.97 -0.28 -12.73
N ILE A 63 -12.26 -0.24 -11.63
CA ILE A 63 -10.99 -0.92 -11.43
C ILE A 63 -11.17 -1.99 -10.36
N MET A 64 -10.61 -3.17 -10.60
CA MET A 64 -10.61 -4.28 -9.66
C MET A 64 -9.16 -4.60 -9.24
N TRP A 65 -8.94 -4.75 -7.93
CA TRP A 65 -7.64 -5.02 -7.32
C TRP A 65 -7.65 -6.31 -6.50
N PRO A 66 -7.46 -7.46 -7.10
CA PRO A 66 -7.25 -8.69 -6.35
C PRO A 66 -5.81 -8.78 -5.83
N TYR A 67 -5.66 -9.17 -4.55
CA TYR A 67 -4.37 -9.49 -3.99
C TYR A 67 -4.40 -10.78 -3.16
N PHE A 68 -3.23 -11.38 -3.01
CA PHE A 68 -3.00 -12.55 -2.18
C PHE A 68 -1.65 -12.43 -1.47
N ASP A 69 -1.62 -12.80 -0.20
CA ASP A 69 -0.45 -12.72 0.67
C ASP A 69 -0.29 -14.01 1.49
N LEU A 70 0.94 -14.50 1.57
CA LEU A 70 1.37 -15.62 2.40
C LEU A 70 2.34 -15.10 3.45
N GLY A 71 1.96 -15.13 4.71
CA GLY A 71 2.77 -14.79 5.86
C GLY A 71 3.40 -16.00 6.51
N LEU A 72 4.68 -15.91 6.87
CA LEU A 72 5.44 -16.92 7.58
C LEU A 72 6.03 -16.31 8.85
N ALA A 73 5.60 -16.77 10.03
CA ALA A 73 6.17 -16.38 11.31
C ALA A 73 7.46 -17.19 11.54
N LEU A 74 8.62 -16.51 11.51
CA LEU A 74 9.92 -17.16 11.66
C LEU A 74 10.42 -17.18 13.11
N TYR A 75 10.05 -16.15 13.87
CA TYR A 75 10.47 -16.00 15.27
C TYR A 75 9.41 -15.26 16.09
N SER A 76 9.24 -15.70 17.34
CA SER A 76 8.48 -14.99 18.37
C SER A 76 9.22 -15.08 19.69
N GLY A 77 9.36 -13.96 20.43
CA GLY A 77 10.11 -13.90 21.67
C GLY A 77 9.66 -12.78 22.60
N ASP A 78 10.10 -12.86 23.86
CA ASP A 78 9.73 -11.92 24.92
C ASP A 78 10.79 -10.81 25.15
N GLY A 79 11.94 -10.88 24.45
CA GLY A 79 13.01 -9.88 24.52
C GLY A 79 12.70 -8.56 23.81
N GLY A 80 13.72 -7.78 23.53
CA GLY A 80 13.61 -6.53 22.75
C GLY A 80 13.12 -6.77 21.32
N LEU A 81 13.59 -7.86 20.67
CA LEU A 81 13.00 -8.39 19.43
C LEU A 81 11.82 -9.27 19.80
N LYS A 82 10.63 -8.93 19.31
CA LYS A 82 9.38 -9.62 19.58
C LYS A 82 8.99 -10.61 18.51
N SER A 83 9.24 -10.28 17.25
CA SER A 83 8.88 -11.13 16.12
C SER A 83 9.78 -10.91 14.91
N VAL A 84 9.93 -11.96 14.09
CA VAL A 84 10.45 -11.88 12.73
C VAL A 84 9.51 -12.67 11.84
N GLY A 85 9.17 -12.13 10.69
CA GLY A 85 8.31 -12.77 9.71
C GLY A 85 8.68 -12.43 8.29
N VAL A 86 8.25 -13.27 7.37
CA VAL A 86 8.33 -13.04 5.93
C VAL A 86 6.93 -13.06 5.36
N ASN A 87 6.62 -12.09 4.51
CA ASN A 87 5.42 -12.08 3.67
C ASN A 87 5.82 -12.15 2.20
N ILE A 88 5.11 -12.96 1.43
CA ILE A 88 5.27 -13.07 -0.02
C ILE A 88 3.88 -12.94 -0.62
N GLY A 89 3.72 -12.07 -1.61
CA GLY A 89 2.41 -11.84 -2.16
C GLY A 89 2.43 -11.32 -3.59
N THR A 90 1.22 -11.18 -4.12
CA THR A 90 0.95 -10.55 -5.40
C THR A 90 -0.24 -9.61 -5.26
N TRP A 91 -0.15 -8.48 -5.93
CA TRP A 91 -1.24 -7.53 -6.10
C TRP A 91 -1.45 -7.27 -7.58
N ASN A 92 -2.69 -7.02 -7.98
CA ASN A 92 -3.01 -6.87 -9.40
C ASN A 92 -4.01 -5.74 -9.61
N SER A 93 -3.96 -5.12 -10.81
CA SER A 93 -4.96 -4.18 -11.28
C SER A 93 -5.52 -4.64 -12.62
N LEU A 94 -6.85 -4.81 -12.64
CA LEU A 94 -7.61 -5.18 -13.83
C LEU A 94 -8.66 -4.11 -14.08
N HIS A 95 -8.66 -3.51 -15.27
CA HIS A 95 -9.62 -2.47 -15.62
C HIS A 95 -9.78 -2.30 -17.14
N LYS A 96 -10.88 -1.66 -17.52
CA LYS A 96 -11.07 -1.04 -18.83
C LYS A 96 -10.39 0.35 -18.84
N GLY A 97 -10.78 1.17 -19.78
CA GLY A 97 -10.28 2.54 -19.89
C GLY A 97 -8.97 2.64 -20.66
N PRO A 98 -8.42 3.85 -20.80
CA PRO A 98 -7.26 4.13 -21.67
C PRO A 98 -5.99 3.36 -21.31
N SER A 99 -5.76 3.04 -20.05
CA SER A 99 -4.62 2.24 -19.62
C SER A 99 -4.91 0.73 -19.55
N GLY A 100 -6.16 0.33 -19.69
CA GLY A 100 -6.63 -1.05 -19.70
C GLY A 100 -7.06 -1.56 -21.08
N SER A 101 -8.21 -2.25 -21.14
CA SER A 101 -8.67 -2.91 -22.37
C SER A 101 -9.10 -1.96 -23.49
N ASP A 102 -9.37 -0.72 -23.19
CA ASP A 102 -9.77 0.30 -24.18
C ASP A 102 -8.53 1.08 -24.69
N GLY A 103 -7.35 0.76 -24.16
CA GLY A 103 -6.08 1.34 -24.56
C GLY A 103 -5.35 0.55 -25.67
N PRO A 104 -4.09 0.93 -25.96
CA PRO A 104 -3.34 0.38 -27.09
C PRO A 104 -3.13 -1.12 -27.06
N SER A 105 -3.10 -1.72 -25.85
CA SER A 105 -2.89 -3.17 -25.70
C SER A 105 -4.14 -4.02 -25.85
N GLY A 106 -5.34 -3.43 -25.65
CA GLY A 106 -6.61 -4.15 -25.65
C GLY A 106 -6.76 -5.22 -24.55
N LYS A 107 -6.03 -5.11 -23.43
CA LYS A 107 -6.01 -6.11 -22.35
C LYS A 107 -6.37 -5.47 -21.01
N LEU A 108 -7.22 -6.18 -20.23
CA LEU A 108 -7.68 -5.75 -18.91
C LEU A 108 -6.59 -5.74 -17.84
N TRP A 109 -5.63 -6.65 -17.90
CA TRP A 109 -4.62 -6.83 -16.86
C TRP A 109 -3.50 -5.80 -17.02
N TYR A 110 -3.71 -4.67 -16.35
CA TYR A 110 -2.81 -3.52 -16.42
C TYR A 110 -1.52 -3.73 -15.65
N GLU A 111 -1.62 -4.22 -14.41
CA GLU A 111 -0.50 -4.34 -13.51
C GLU A 111 -0.56 -5.64 -12.71
N SER A 112 0.60 -6.21 -12.48
CA SER A 112 0.83 -7.37 -11.62
C SER A 112 2.10 -7.18 -10.84
N ASP A 113 1.98 -7.06 -9.53
CA ASP A 113 3.09 -6.90 -8.62
C ASP A 113 3.38 -8.20 -7.92
N PHE A 114 4.64 -8.51 -7.80
CA PHE A 114 5.15 -9.53 -6.90
C PHE A 114 6.01 -8.88 -5.83
N TYR A 115 5.79 -9.21 -4.58
CA TYR A 115 6.55 -8.64 -3.48
C TYR A 115 6.97 -9.69 -2.45
N ALA A 116 8.07 -9.37 -1.75
CA ALA A 116 8.55 -10.12 -0.60
C ALA A 116 9.01 -9.15 0.48
N THR A 117 8.50 -9.33 1.70
CA THR A 117 8.78 -8.48 2.85
C THR A 117 9.42 -9.27 3.98
N LEU A 118 10.54 -8.78 4.51
CA LEU A 118 11.10 -9.22 5.78
C LEU A 118 10.71 -8.21 6.85
N GLY A 119 9.98 -8.66 7.87
CA GLY A 119 9.43 -7.82 8.94
C GLY A 119 9.98 -8.16 10.31
N PHE A 120 10.11 -7.15 11.15
CA PHE A 120 10.59 -7.21 12.52
C PHE A 120 9.63 -6.47 13.46
N GLY A 121 9.26 -7.08 14.57
CA GLY A 121 8.54 -6.43 15.66
C GLY A 121 9.44 -6.28 16.87
N PHE A 122 9.40 -5.12 17.51
CA PHE A 122 10.19 -4.79 18.69
C PHE A 122 9.31 -4.44 19.90
N GLY A 123 9.93 -4.34 21.06
CA GLY A 123 9.25 -3.79 22.24
C GLY A 123 8.78 -2.36 22.02
N GLY A 124 7.79 -1.93 22.81
CA GLY A 124 7.23 -0.56 22.69
C GLY A 124 6.35 -0.32 21.47
N GLY A 125 5.87 -1.38 20.79
CA GLY A 125 5.01 -1.25 19.61
C GLY A 125 5.73 -0.88 18.32
N VAL A 126 7.06 -0.84 18.29
CA VAL A 126 7.83 -0.50 17.11
C VAL A 126 7.90 -1.68 16.15
N SER A 127 7.69 -1.43 14.87
CA SER A 127 7.88 -2.40 13.79
C SER A 127 8.76 -1.80 12.69
N ALA A 128 9.57 -2.65 12.05
CA ALA A 128 10.38 -2.28 10.90
C ALA A 128 10.29 -3.38 9.84
N GLY A 129 10.44 -3.02 8.57
CA GLY A 129 10.45 -3.99 7.49
C GLY A 129 11.17 -3.49 6.25
N ALA A 130 11.62 -4.45 5.44
CA ALA A 130 12.17 -4.22 4.12
C ALA A 130 11.37 -5.05 3.10
N THR A 131 10.87 -4.40 2.06
CA THR A 131 10.07 -5.01 0.99
C THR A 131 10.79 -4.82 -0.33
N TRP A 132 10.98 -5.92 -1.05
CA TRP A 132 11.31 -5.86 -2.47
C TRP A 132 10.02 -6.06 -3.27
N THR A 133 9.82 -5.23 -4.30
CA THR A 133 8.66 -5.30 -5.19
C THR A 133 9.10 -5.23 -6.64
N SER A 134 8.46 -6.03 -7.49
CA SER A 134 8.54 -5.93 -8.95
C SER A 134 7.17 -5.57 -9.47
N TYR A 135 7.02 -4.36 -10.00
CA TYR A 135 5.84 -3.85 -10.68
C TYR A 135 5.93 -4.22 -12.15
N THR A 136 5.00 -5.02 -12.64
CA THR A 136 4.98 -5.49 -14.03
C THR A 136 3.68 -5.13 -14.73
N SER A 137 3.74 -4.88 -16.03
CA SER A 137 2.56 -4.56 -16.83
C SER A 137 2.25 -5.68 -17.82
N PRO A 138 1.32 -6.61 -17.50
CA PRO A 138 0.95 -7.70 -18.41
C PRO A 138 0.35 -7.24 -19.74
N ASN A 139 -0.17 -6.02 -19.78
CA ASN A 139 -0.66 -5.40 -21.01
C ASN A 139 0.38 -4.47 -21.68
N ASN A 140 1.63 -4.42 -21.19
CA ASN A 140 2.74 -3.62 -21.71
C ASN A 140 2.48 -2.09 -21.74
N MET A 141 1.69 -1.56 -20.78
CA MET A 141 1.47 -0.12 -20.67
C MET A 141 2.65 0.61 -20.04
N PHE A 142 3.47 -0.08 -19.25
CA PHE A 142 4.71 0.45 -18.69
C PHE A 142 5.80 -0.63 -18.61
N SER A 143 7.06 -0.19 -18.54
CA SER A 143 8.21 -1.07 -18.33
C SER A 143 8.26 -1.56 -16.88
N THR A 144 8.75 -2.78 -16.66
CA THR A 144 8.91 -3.32 -15.31
C THR A 144 9.77 -2.40 -14.44
N VAL A 145 9.24 -2.01 -13.30
CA VAL A 145 9.95 -1.24 -12.27
C VAL A 145 10.21 -2.16 -11.08
N LYS A 146 11.37 -2.01 -10.44
CA LYS A 146 11.70 -2.72 -9.20
C LYS A 146 12.03 -1.72 -8.11
N GLU A 147 11.63 -2.05 -6.89
CA GLU A 147 11.83 -1.19 -5.72
C GLU A 147 12.26 -2.00 -4.51
N ILE A 148 13.09 -1.39 -3.67
CA ILE A 148 13.30 -1.81 -2.29
C ILE A 148 12.79 -0.69 -1.39
N ALA A 149 11.80 -1.00 -0.53
CA ALA A 149 11.23 -0.06 0.41
C ALA A 149 11.52 -0.46 1.85
N PHE A 150 11.88 0.51 2.68
CA PHE A 150 12.04 0.36 4.13
C PHE A 150 10.90 1.09 4.83
N LYS A 151 10.23 0.41 5.75
CA LYS A 151 9.14 1.00 6.55
C LYS A 151 9.43 0.85 8.02
N VAL A 152 9.16 1.91 8.78
CA VAL A 152 9.13 1.89 10.25
C VAL A 152 7.77 2.40 10.68
N SER A 153 7.15 1.75 11.66
CA SER A 153 5.87 2.15 12.23
C SER A 153 5.83 1.93 13.74
N VAL A 154 4.93 2.64 14.40
CA VAL A 154 4.74 2.55 15.84
C VAL A 154 3.27 2.31 16.15
N ASP A 155 2.96 1.25 16.88
CA ASP A 155 1.68 1.12 17.58
C ASP A 155 1.79 1.84 18.92
N ASP A 156 1.27 3.06 18.97
CA ASP A 156 1.29 3.94 20.13
C ASP A 156 0.06 3.76 21.05
N SER A 157 -0.76 2.75 20.79
CA SER A 157 -1.98 2.44 21.55
C SER A 157 -1.73 2.20 23.04
N SER A 158 -0.59 1.60 23.37
CA SER A 158 -0.18 1.36 24.76
C SER A 158 0.06 2.65 25.57
N HIS A 159 0.37 3.76 24.90
CA HIS A 159 0.67 5.05 25.48
C HIS A 159 -0.50 6.03 25.36
N LEU A 160 -1.15 6.08 24.20
CA LEU A 160 -2.18 7.06 23.87
C LEU A 160 -3.60 6.47 23.93
N GLY A 161 -3.76 5.15 24.09
CA GLY A 161 -5.05 4.49 24.18
C GLY A 161 -5.93 4.80 22.96
N LYS A 162 -7.12 5.38 23.18
CA LYS A 162 -8.05 5.75 22.10
C LYS A 162 -7.59 6.93 21.25
N ALA A 163 -6.55 7.65 21.67
CA ALA A 163 -5.97 8.76 20.93
C ALA A 163 -4.73 8.32 20.10
N ALA A 164 -4.50 7.02 19.98
CA ALA A 164 -3.41 6.48 19.16
C ALA A 164 -3.53 6.93 17.72
N VAL A 165 -2.40 7.27 17.12
CA VAL A 165 -2.32 7.80 15.75
C VAL A 165 -1.52 6.91 14.81
N HIS A 166 -0.84 5.89 15.33
CA HIS A 166 -0.10 4.87 14.56
C HIS A 166 0.83 5.48 13.50
N PRO A 167 1.83 6.30 13.88
CA PRO A 167 2.70 6.97 12.92
C PRO A 167 3.60 5.99 12.19
N TYR A 168 3.91 6.32 10.93
CA TYR A 168 4.88 5.57 10.14
C TYR A 168 5.66 6.46 9.18
N ALA A 169 6.81 5.92 8.74
CA ALA A 169 7.61 6.43 7.64
C ALA A 169 7.98 5.27 6.71
N LEU A 170 7.95 5.53 5.40
CA LEU A 170 8.38 4.60 4.36
C LEU A 170 9.34 5.32 3.43
N LEU A 171 10.47 4.67 3.11
CA LEU A 171 11.45 5.14 2.15
C LEU A 171 11.66 4.07 1.08
N GLY A 172 11.27 4.36 -0.16
CA GLY A 172 11.40 3.50 -1.32
C GLY A 172 12.56 3.93 -2.21
N PHE A 173 13.27 2.97 -2.75
CA PHE A 173 14.38 3.14 -3.70
C PHE A 173 14.09 2.31 -4.94
N GLU A 174 13.92 2.96 -6.08
CA GLU A 174 13.90 2.25 -7.35
C GLU A 174 15.27 1.62 -7.62
N VAL A 175 15.27 0.40 -8.14
CA VAL A 175 16.47 -0.37 -8.44
C VAL A 175 16.40 -0.91 -9.86
N ASP A 176 17.56 -1.21 -10.46
CA ASP A 176 17.66 -1.65 -11.85
C ASP A 176 17.10 -0.64 -12.88
N VAL A 177 17.18 0.66 -12.60
CA VAL A 177 16.83 1.71 -13.56
C VAL A 177 17.97 1.84 -14.57
N ASN A 178 17.71 1.49 -15.85
CA ASN A 178 18.72 1.41 -16.91
C ASN A 178 18.46 2.38 -18.07
N GLY A 179 17.54 3.33 -17.90
CA GLY A 179 17.23 4.30 -18.94
C GLY A 179 16.04 5.20 -18.63
N VAL A 180 15.86 6.19 -19.47
CA VAL A 180 14.76 7.16 -19.39
C VAL A 180 13.41 6.45 -19.44
N GLY A 181 12.50 6.82 -18.51
CA GLY A 181 11.14 6.29 -18.44
C GLY A 181 11.06 4.87 -17.89
N GLN A 182 12.04 4.42 -17.13
CA GLN A 182 12.01 3.12 -16.44
C GLN A 182 11.70 3.22 -14.94
N GLY A 183 11.58 4.43 -14.39
CA GLY A 183 11.07 4.66 -13.05
C GLY A 183 9.54 4.76 -13.01
N GLN A 184 8.96 4.78 -11.83
CA GLN A 184 7.49 4.86 -11.64
C GLN A 184 6.92 6.22 -12.05
N ALA A 185 7.54 7.31 -11.58
CA ALA A 185 7.19 8.68 -11.94
C ALA A 185 8.38 9.41 -12.54
N ASP A 186 9.46 8.69 -12.74
CA ASP A 186 10.72 9.20 -13.23
C ASP A 186 10.72 9.15 -14.75
N ALA A 187 10.68 10.30 -15.35
CA ALA A 187 10.88 10.46 -16.77
C ALA A 187 12.38 10.63 -17.12
N GLY A 188 13.25 10.86 -16.12
CA GLY A 188 14.65 11.22 -16.31
C GLY A 188 15.58 10.05 -16.58
N GLY A 189 15.39 8.96 -15.93
CA GLY A 189 16.25 7.77 -16.05
C GLY A 189 17.26 7.61 -14.90
N ASN A 190 17.16 8.43 -13.87
CA ASN A 190 17.79 8.19 -12.58
C ASN A 190 16.86 7.34 -11.71
N ALA A 191 17.42 6.61 -10.74
CA ALA A 191 16.62 5.85 -9.79
C ALA A 191 15.91 6.77 -8.81
N GLY A 192 14.59 6.77 -8.83
CA GLY A 192 13.74 7.59 -7.96
C GLY A 192 13.79 7.13 -6.51
N LYS A 193 13.65 8.08 -5.59
CA LYS A 193 13.59 7.86 -4.14
C LYS A 193 12.30 8.46 -3.59
N TYR A 194 11.42 7.62 -3.09
CA TYR A 194 10.12 8.02 -2.55
C TYR A 194 10.12 8.00 -1.04
N LEU A 195 9.61 9.07 -0.41
CA LEU A 195 9.37 9.13 1.02
C LEU A 195 7.88 9.32 1.31
N GLU A 196 7.31 8.47 2.17
CA GLU A 196 5.95 8.64 2.66
C GLU A 196 5.96 8.75 4.19
N LEU A 197 5.28 9.76 4.70
CA LEU A 197 5.01 9.93 6.12
C LEU A 197 3.51 9.88 6.35
N GLY A 198 3.08 9.15 7.36
CA GLY A 198 1.65 9.04 7.63
C GLY A 198 1.31 8.71 9.06
N VAL A 199 0.03 8.92 9.35
CA VAL A 199 -0.66 8.50 10.58
C VAL A 199 -1.97 7.86 10.21
N ALA A 200 -2.52 7.02 11.09
CA ALA A 200 -3.80 6.36 10.85
C ALA A 200 -4.59 6.17 12.16
N PRO A 201 -5.06 7.28 12.75
CA PRO A 201 -5.95 7.19 13.90
C PRO A 201 -7.19 6.39 13.55
N GLY A 202 -7.70 5.62 14.52
CA GLY A 202 -8.85 4.77 14.29
C GLY A 202 -9.50 4.25 15.55
N TYR A 203 -10.59 3.56 15.33
CA TYR A 203 -11.34 2.88 16.39
C TYR A 203 -11.74 1.48 15.94
N SER A 204 -11.45 0.50 16.78
CA SER A 204 -11.85 -0.90 16.55
C SER A 204 -12.92 -1.30 17.56
N GLY A 205 -14.12 -1.61 17.07
CA GLY A 205 -15.22 -2.16 17.84
C GLY A 205 -15.52 -3.62 17.44
N SER A 206 -16.38 -4.28 18.20
CA SER A 206 -16.75 -5.68 17.95
C SER A 206 -17.55 -5.91 16.65
N ARG A 207 -18.19 -4.87 16.11
CA ARG A 207 -19.03 -4.95 14.91
C ARG A 207 -18.43 -4.28 13.70
N ALA A 208 -17.56 -3.29 13.90
CA ALA A 208 -16.92 -2.56 12.84
C ALA A 208 -15.65 -1.86 13.37
N SER A 209 -14.70 -1.61 12.49
CA SER A 209 -13.59 -0.72 12.73
C SER A 209 -13.66 0.47 11.76
N VAL A 210 -13.14 1.61 12.21
CA VAL A 210 -13.02 2.83 11.40
C VAL A 210 -11.59 3.32 11.52
N SER A 211 -10.97 3.71 10.42
CA SER A 211 -9.67 4.37 10.41
C SER A 211 -9.69 5.63 9.54
N VAL A 212 -8.80 6.58 9.85
CA VAL A 212 -8.63 7.82 9.11
C VAL A 212 -7.16 7.97 8.72
N PRO A 213 -6.68 7.23 7.72
CA PRO A 213 -5.33 7.40 7.20
C PRO A 213 -5.11 8.81 6.66
N ILE A 214 -3.99 9.41 7.07
CA ILE A 214 -3.52 10.72 6.58
C ILE A 214 -2.05 10.54 6.21
N LYS A 215 -1.66 10.95 4.99
CA LYS A 215 -0.29 10.77 4.53
C LYS A 215 0.16 11.87 3.58
N VAL A 216 1.47 12.04 3.50
CA VAL A 216 2.14 12.86 2.49
C VAL A 216 3.14 11.99 1.74
N GLY A 217 3.15 12.12 0.41
CA GLY A 217 4.14 11.52 -0.47
C GLY A 217 5.10 12.57 -0.99
N LEU A 218 6.39 12.29 -0.87
CA LEU A 218 7.48 13.21 -1.17
C LEU A 218 8.48 12.55 -2.10
N SER A 219 9.08 13.31 -3.03
CA SER A 219 10.33 12.94 -3.67
C SER A 219 11.47 13.17 -2.69
N ALA A 220 12.22 12.13 -2.38
CA ALA A 220 13.49 12.22 -1.67
C ALA A 220 14.68 12.34 -2.65
N GLY A 221 14.39 12.43 -3.93
CA GLY A 221 15.28 12.66 -5.05
C GLY A 221 14.84 11.88 -6.29
N ASP A 222 14.77 12.55 -7.40
CA ASP A 222 14.50 12.00 -8.74
C ASP A 222 13.21 11.14 -8.85
N TYR A 223 12.16 11.40 -8.02
CA TYR A 223 10.94 10.58 -8.04
C TYR A 223 9.78 11.24 -8.79
N TYR A 224 9.48 12.52 -8.54
CA TYR A 224 8.39 13.24 -9.20
C TYR A 224 8.95 14.18 -10.28
N GLU A 225 9.57 13.62 -11.31
CA GLU A 225 10.22 14.38 -12.36
C GLU A 225 9.32 14.63 -13.57
N ILE A 226 9.45 15.83 -14.15
CA ILE A 226 8.90 16.17 -15.47
C ILE A 226 9.97 16.80 -16.34
N ASN A 227 9.89 16.56 -17.65
CA ASN A 227 10.75 17.25 -18.61
C ASN A 227 10.20 18.64 -18.92
N VAL A 228 10.82 19.69 -18.38
CA VAL A 228 10.49 21.09 -18.67
C VAL A 228 11.30 21.66 -19.86
N GLY A 229 12.19 20.87 -20.44
CA GLY A 229 12.97 21.18 -21.63
C GLY A 229 12.27 20.71 -22.92
N THR A 230 13.10 20.32 -23.89
CA THR A 230 12.64 19.71 -25.15
C THR A 230 13.05 18.25 -25.22
N VAL A 231 12.45 17.46 -26.12
CA VAL A 231 12.84 16.05 -26.35
C VAL A 231 14.33 15.95 -26.72
N ALA A 232 14.86 16.91 -27.50
CA ALA A 232 16.26 16.91 -27.93
C ALA A 232 17.23 17.44 -26.85
N ARG A 233 16.73 18.20 -25.89
CA ARG A 233 17.48 18.78 -24.76
C ARG A 233 16.61 18.70 -23.51
N PRO A 234 16.47 17.53 -22.88
CA PRO A 234 15.66 17.37 -21.71
C PRO A 234 16.25 18.14 -20.53
N VAL A 235 15.39 18.76 -19.76
CA VAL A 235 15.69 19.40 -18.47
C VAL A 235 14.68 18.85 -17.50
N TRP A 236 15.15 18.09 -16.52
CA TRP A 236 14.30 17.44 -15.52
C TRP A 236 14.07 18.37 -14.33
N ASP A 237 12.83 18.56 -13.94
CA ASP A 237 12.41 19.33 -12.76
C ASP A 237 11.76 18.36 -11.76
N ASP A 238 12.39 18.17 -10.62
CA ASP A 238 11.92 17.37 -9.49
C ASP A 238 11.50 18.29 -8.35
N LYS A 239 10.28 18.12 -7.86
CA LYS A 239 9.77 18.84 -6.68
C LYS A 239 9.55 17.87 -5.53
N THR A 240 10.02 18.24 -4.36
CA THR A 240 9.93 17.43 -3.15
C THR A 240 8.49 17.05 -2.81
N PHE A 241 7.53 17.98 -2.86
CA PHE A 241 6.14 17.70 -2.50
C PHE A 241 5.40 17.03 -3.66
N GLY A 242 5.03 15.77 -3.50
CA GLY A 242 4.18 15.02 -4.42
C GLY A 242 2.69 15.21 -4.14
N TYR A 243 2.20 14.61 -3.05
CA TYR A 243 0.77 14.69 -2.73
C TYR A 243 0.51 14.63 -1.22
N PHE A 244 -0.67 15.09 -0.85
CA PHE A 244 -1.32 14.88 0.44
C PHE A 244 -2.55 14.00 0.24
N SER A 245 -2.81 13.10 1.19
CA SER A 245 -4.00 12.26 1.19
C SER A 245 -4.62 12.20 2.57
N ILE A 246 -5.95 12.16 2.60
CA ILE A 246 -6.76 11.82 3.77
C ILE A 246 -7.88 10.89 3.35
N ALA A 247 -8.09 9.81 4.11
CA ALA A 247 -9.17 8.87 3.83
C ALA A 247 -10.00 8.55 5.08
N GLY A 248 -11.23 8.09 4.85
CA GLY A 248 -12.07 7.44 5.86
C GLY A 248 -12.38 6.02 5.41
N VAL A 249 -12.05 5.02 6.23
CA VAL A 249 -12.25 3.60 5.92
C VAL A 249 -13.06 2.93 7.01
N VAL A 250 -14.02 2.10 6.60
CA VAL A 250 -14.84 1.27 7.49
C VAL A 250 -14.65 -0.19 7.09
N THR A 251 -14.42 -1.06 8.08
CA THR A 251 -14.34 -2.51 7.91
C THR A 251 -15.35 -3.20 8.82
N VAL A 252 -16.13 -4.11 8.26
CA VAL A 252 -17.16 -4.88 8.95
C VAL A 252 -16.87 -6.37 8.77
N PRO A 253 -16.56 -7.11 9.84
CA PRO A 253 -16.40 -8.56 9.76
C PRO A 253 -17.76 -9.24 9.49
N PHE A 254 -17.77 -10.27 8.62
CA PHE A 254 -18.99 -11.04 8.35
C PHE A 254 -19.44 -11.88 9.54
N THR A 255 -18.48 -12.34 10.32
CA THR A 255 -18.74 -13.15 11.52
C THR A 255 -17.97 -12.59 12.69
N SER A 256 -18.59 -12.66 13.87
CA SER A 256 -17.94 -12.26 15.12
C SER A 256 -16.92 -13.29 15.62
N LYS A 257 -16.84 -14.45 14.97
CA LYS A 257 -15.90 -15.53 15.28
C LYS A 257 -15.30 -16.09 14.01
N PRO A 258 -14.02 -16.52 14.05
CA PRO A 258 -13.41 -17.24 12.93
C PRO A 258 -14.20 -18.49 12.60
N THR A 259 -14.27 -18.83 11.34
CA THR A 259 -14.84 -20.08 10.86
C THR A 259 -13.70 -21.02 10.43
N ASN A 260 -14.02 -22.28 10.09
CA ASN A 260 -13.04 -23.20 9.51
C ASN A 260 -12.45 -22.69 8.18
N PHE A 261 -13.02 -21.61 7.60
CA PHE A 261 -12.58 -20.93 6.38
C PHE A 261 -11.96 -19.55 6.66
N GLY A 262 -11.50 -19.30 7.89
CA GLY A 262 -10.91 -18.05 8.30
C GLY A 262 -11.91 -16.96 8.67
N THR A 263 -11.42 -15.73 8.72
CA THR A 263 -12.18 -14.52 9.01
C THR A 263 -12.40 -13.74 7.72
N TRP A 264 -13.66 -13.36 7.47
CA TRP A 264 -14.04 -12.59 6.28
C TRP A 264 -14.60 -11.23 6.67
N ASN A 265 -14.37 -10.23 5.84
CA ASN A 265 -14.88 -8.88 6.05
C ASN A 265 -15.33 -8.23 4.73
N VAL A 266 -16.21 -7.24 4.83
CA VAL A 266 -16.39 -6.20 3.82
C VAL A 266 -15.77 -4.91 4.32
N HIS A 267 -15.23 -4.14 3.41
CA HIS A 267 -14.70 -2.83 3.73
C HIS A 267 -14.98 -1.84 2.62
N GLY A 268 -14.86 -0.56 2.96
CA GLY A 268 -15.00 0.50 1.98
C GLY A 268 -14.55 1.83 2.55
N GLY A 269 -14.26 2.75 1.65
CA GLY A 269 -13.75 4.04 2.05
C GLY A 269 -13.84 5.10 0.97
N VAL A 270 -13.54 6.31 1.41
CA VAL A 270 -13.39 7.49 0.55
C VAL A 270 -12.05 8.12 0.87
N GLU A 271 -11.26 8.39 -0.16
CA GLU A 271 -9.97 9.06 -0.06
C GLU A 271 -10.00 10.35 -0.87
N PHE A 272 -9.47 11.43 -0.31
CA PHE A 272 -9.19 12.66 -1.01
C PHE A 272 -7.67 12.81 -1.17
N GLN A 273 -7.23 13.04 -2.41
CA GLN A 273 -5.84 13.34 -2.72
C GLN A 273 -5.71 14.73 -3.31
N LYS A 274 -4.66 15.47 -2.90
CA LYS A 274 -4.25 16.78 -3.44
C LYS A 274 -2.82 16.70 -3.93
N TYR A 275 -2.57 17.11 -5.17
CA TYR A 275 -1.28 16.95 -5.85
C TYR A 275 -0.43 18.21 -5.77
N GLY A 276 0.90 18.01 -5.69
CA GLY A 276 1.91 19.06 -5.77
C GLY A 276 2.22 19.50 -7.20
N GLY A 277 3.12 20.47 -7.36
CA GLY A 277 3.39 21.15 -8.62
C GLY A 277 3.76 20.21 -9.77
N THR A 278 4.92 19.50 -9.68
CA THR A 278 5.37 18.60 -10.75
C THR A 278 4.45 17.39 -10.93
N LEU A 279 3.95 16.80 -9.83
CA LEU A 279 3.00 15.70 -9.91
C LEU A 279 1.66 16.12 -10.56
N LYS A 280 1.19 17.32 -10.29
CA LYS A 280 0.02 17.87 -10.97
C LYS A 280 0.24 17.98 -12.48
N ASP A 281 1.40 18.48 -12.89
CA ASP A 281 1.73 18.63 -14.31
C ASP A 281 1.95 17.25 -14.99
N LEU A 282 2.54 16.29 -14.28
CA LEU A 282 2.65 14.90 -14.71
C LEU A 282 1.25 14.29 -14.92
N ASN A 283 0.36 14.42 -13.94
CA ASN A 283 -1.01 13.90 -14.05
C ASN A 283 -1.80 14.54 -15.19
N ARG A 284 -1.58 15.83 -15.45
CA ARG A 284 -2.18 16.53 -16.58
C ARG A 284 -1.69 15.93 -17.91
N SER A 285 -0.42 15.57 -18.01
CA SER A 285 0.11 14.91 -19.22
C SER A 285 -0.53 13.52 -19.47
N PHE A 286 -1.07 12.91 -18.42
CA PHE A 286 -1.84 11.65 -18.47
C PHE A 286 -3.36 11.88 -18.54
N GLY A 287 -3.81 13.13 -18.75
CA GLY A 287 -5.23 13.47 -18.95
C GLY A 287 -6.03 13.70 -17.66
N LEU A 288 -5.40 14.00 -16.53
CA LEU A 288 -6.05 14.46 -15.30
C LEU A 288 -5.80 15.95 -15.12
N ASP A 289 -6.73 16.79 -15.51
CA ASP A 289 -6.59 18.27 -15.41
C ASP A 289 -6.72 18.80 -13.99
N ASP A 290 -7.45 18.09 -13.14
CA ASP A 290 -7.65 18.46 -11.73
C ASP A 290 -6.36 18.30 -10.92
N ASP A 291 -6.20 19.17 -9.93
CA ASP A 291 -5.10 19.08 -8.96
C ASP A 291 -5.44 18.24 -7.72
N HIS A 292 -6.55 17.52 -7.79
CA HIS A 292 -7.04 16.64 -6.73
C HIS A 292 -7.87 15.48 -7.31
N LYS A 293 -8.10 14.44 -6.50
CA LYS A 293 -9.01 13.34 -6.84
C LYS A 293 -9.74 12.86 -5.59
N VAL A 294 -11.01 12.53 -5.76
CA VAL A 294 -11.78 11.75 -4.80
C VAL A 294 -11.84 10.31 -5.29
N ILE A 295 -11.41 9.39 -4.44
CA ILE A 295 -11.35 7.97 -4.71
C ILE A 295 -12.34 7.29 -3.78
N VAL A 296 -13.22 6.48 -4.35
CA VAL A 296 -14.18 5.65 -3.61
C VAL A 296 -13.83 4.20 -3.87
N SER A 297 -13.68 3.43 -2.80
CA SER A 297 -13.36 2.00 -2.89
C SER A 297 -14.24 1.17 -1.98
N GLY A 298 -14.36 -0.10 -2.31
CA GLY A 298 -15.00 -1.10 -1.46
C GLY A 298 -14.64 -2.50 -1.91
N GLY A 299 -14.60 -3.43 -0.97
CA GLY A 299 -14.14 -4.78 -1.26
C GLY A 299 -14.54 -5.81 -0.22
N ILE A 300 -14.05 -7.01 -0.47
CA ILE A 300 -14.20 -8.18 0.40
C ILE A 300 -12.81 -8.76 0.65
N GLY A 301 -12.51 -9.05 1.90
CA GLY A 301 -11.24 -9.64 2.32
C GLY A 301 -11.39 -10.85 3.20
N PHE A 302 -10.34 -11.65 3.28
CA PHE A 302 -10.24 -12.79 4.16
C PHE A 302 -8.85 -12.92 4.77
N THR A 303 -8.78 -13.61 5.92
CA THR A 303 -7.55 -14.04 6.57
C THR A 303 -7.75 -15.44 7.16
N TYR A 304 -6.79 -16.33 6.91
CA TYR A 304 -6.76 -17.70 7.41
C TYR A 304 -5.39 -18.05 8.00
#